data_30ddd75f9d6a0fa6395e64c68df8d86f
#
_entry.id   30ddd75f9d6a0fa6395e64c68df8d86f
#
_cell.length_a   1.000
_cell.length_b   1.000
_cell.length_c   1.000
_cell.angle_alpha   90.00
_cell.angle_beta   90.00
_cell.angle_gamma   90.00
#
_symmetry.space_group_name_H-M   'P 1'
#
loop_
_entity.id
_entity.type
_entity.pdbx_description
1 polymer ?
#
loop_
_entity_poly.entity_id
_entity_poly.type
_entity_poly.pdbx_seq_one_letter_code
_entity_poly.pdbx_strand_id
1 'polypeptide(L)'
;MVIEPNGYAIWENMQKVLDSMFKETGHKNVYMPLLIPENLLKKEGELVKGFAPEVAWVTEGGNKKLDERLCIRPTSETVFSDYYASTVKSYRDLPKLYNQWCSVLRWEKETRPFLRSREFLWQEGHTIHETKEEAEAETLNMLNIYNKFFHDYLAIPSIMGRKTEKEKFAGAEYTYTVEALMYNGVALQSGTSHFFGQKFSKAYDIKYLNRENKLDYPYQTSWGVSTRMMGALIMVHSDDYGLVLPPRIAPNKVVIIPISNDLEVMSMANDYLDKLKKEGIEAYIDDSEKSPGYKFAEAEVLGIPVRIEIGKRDLENNVITLVRRDTREKREIFTNTDIVHDVKILLEDIQRDMYDRAL
;
A
#
# COMPACT_ATOMS: atom_id res chain seq x y z
N MET A 1 -8.77 -13.05 -7.78
CA MET A 1 -8.73 -11.82 -8.61
C MET A 1 -7.35 -11.76 -9.25
N VAL A 2 -7.27 -11.51 -10.55
CA VAL A 2 -5.99 -11.21 -11.22
C VAL A 2 -5.75 -9.71 -11.12
N ILE A 3 -4.53 -9.31 -10.76
CA ILE A 3 -4.09 -7.91 -10.82
C ILE A 3 -3.14 -7.84 -12.01
N GLU A 4 -3.53 -7.12 -13.05
CA GLU A 4 -2.75 -6.96 -14.27
C GLU A 4 -1.52 -6.06 -14.06
N PRO A 5 -0.54 -6.05 -14.99
CA PRO A 5 0.75 -5.38 -14.78
C PRO A 5 0.66 -3.92 -14.34
N ASN A 6 -0.21 -3.11 -14.94
CA ASN A 6 -0.35 -1.70 -14.56
C ASN A 6 -0.90 -1.53 -13.14
N GLY A 7 -1.89 -2.35 -12.76
CA GLY A 7 -2.42 -2.36 -11.40
C GLY A 7 -1.40 -2.87 -10.39
N TYR A 8 -0.64 -3.90 -10.76
CA TYR A 8 0.39 -4.44 -9.88
C TYR A 8 1.55 -3.46 -9.66
N ALA A 9 1.93 -2.71 -10.69
CA ALA A 9 2.95 -1.66 -10.59
C ALA A 9 2.55 -0.53 -9.62
N ILE A 10 1.24 -0.19 -9.52
CA ILE A 10 0.75 0.74 -8.50
C ILE A 10 1.00 0.16 -7.10
N TRP A 11 0.70 -1.13 -6.90
CA TRP A 11 0.95 -1.82 -5.64
C TRP A 11 2.44 -1.86 -5.29
N GLU A 12 3.32 -2.15 -6.26
CA GLU A 12 4.77 -2.14 -6.06
C GLU A 12 5.29 -0.77 -5.62
N ASN A 13 4.77 0.32 -6.19
CA ASN A 13 5.11 1.67 -5.76
C ASN A 13 4.62 1.97 -4.34
N MET A 14 3.39 1.57 -3.98
CA MET A 14 2.89 1.69 -2.61
C MET A 14 3.77 0.91 -1.62
N GLN A 15 4.12 -0.33 -1.98
CA GLN A 15 5.00 -1.18 -1.19
C GLN A 15 6.38 -0.54 -1.00
N LYS A 16 6.99 -0.06 -2.08
CA LYS A 16 8.32 0.57 -2.06
C LYS A 16 8.37 1.77 -1.11
N VAL A 17 7.36 2.63 -1.17
CA VAL A 17 7.28 3.83 -0.32
C VAL A 17 7.09 3.45 1.14
N LEU A 18 6.08 2.63 1.45
CA LEU A 18 5.82 2.20 2.82
C LEU A 18 6.98 1.42 3.42
N ASP A 19 7.60 0.52 2.66
CA ASP A 19 8.76 -0.25 3.11
C ASP A 19 9.94 0.65 3.48
N SER A 20 10.16 1.74 2.71
CA SER A 20 11.16 2.76 3.06
C SER A 20 10.82 3.44 4.39
N MET A 21 9.57 3.88 4.57
CA MET A 21 9.12 4.54 5.80
C MET A 21 9.27 3.62 7.02
N PHE A 22 8.99 2.32 6.90
CA PHE A 22 9.19 1.35 7.98
C PHE A 22 10.68 1.18 8.31
N LYS A 23 11.54 1.08 7.30
CA LYS A 23 13.00 0.95 7.49
C LYS A 23 13.62 2.18 8.15
N GLU A 24 13.11 3.37 7.85
CA GLU A 24 13.54 4.61 8.53
C GLU A 24 13.28 4.58 10.05
N THR A 25 12.28 3.84 10.50
CA THR A 25 11.97 3.63 11.92
C THR A 25 12.59 2.36 12.51
N GLY A 26 13.51 1.72 11.79
CA GLY A 26 14.29 0.57 12.26
C GLY A 26 13.65 -0.80 12.06
N HIS A 27 12.51 -0.87 11.39
CA HIS A 27 11.84 -2.13 11.12
C HIS A 27 12.58 -2.98 10.09
N LYS A 28 12.46 -4.30 10.25
CA LYS A 28 13.10 -5.29 9.38
C LYS A 28 12.05 -6.23 8.79
N ASN A 29 12.19 -6.52 7.49
CA ASN A 29 11.33 -7.47 6.83
C ASN A 29 11.74 -8.90 7.18
N VAL A 30 10.75 -9.74 7.44
CA VAL A 30 10.87 -11.18 7.65
C VAL A 30 9.84 -11.91 6.80
N TYR A 31 9.90 -13.23 6.77
CA TYR A 31 8.86 -14.06 6.15
C TYR A 31 8.48 -15.20 7.09
N MET A 32 7.21 -15.29 7.42
CA MET A 32 6.63 -16.34 8.26
C MET A 32 5.91 -17.39 7.40
N PRO A 33 5.81 -18.66 7.86
CA PRO A 33 5.13 -19.70 7.12
C PRO A 33 3.68 -19.38 6.75
N LEU A 34 3.26 -19.82 5.56
CA LEU A 34 1.88 -19.67 5.08
C LEU A 34 0.89 -20.55 5.86
N LEU A 35 1.30 -21.76 6.20
CA LEU A 35 0.45 -22.77 6.83
C LEU A 35 0.64 -22.76 8.34
N ILE A 36 -0.45 -22.67 9.08
CA ILE A 36 -0.47 -22.59 10.54
C ILE A 36 -1.14 -23.88 11.08
N PRO A 37 -0.47 -24.66 11.95
CA PRO A 37 -1.10 -25.78 12.62
C PRO A 37 -2.31 -25.37 13.46
N GLU A 38 -3.37 -26.19 13.44
CA GLU A 38 -4.60 -25.90 14.17
C GLU A 38 -4.38 -25.74 15.68
N ASN A 39 -3.50 -26.57 16.26
CA ASN A 39 -3.17 -26.51 17.69
C ASN A 39 -2.53 -25.17 18.07
N LEU A 40 -1.71 -24.60 17.17
CA LEU A 40 -1.08 -23.31 17.37
C LEU A 40 -2.10 -22.17 17.33
N LEU A 41 -3.04 -22.22 16.39
CA LEU A 41 -4.11 -21.24 16.27
C LEU A 41 -5.03 -21.24 17.51
N LYS A 42 -5.28 -22.40 18.11
CA LYS A 42 -6.17 -22.55 19.28
C LYS A 42 -5.63 -21.98 20.59
N LYS A 43 -4.35 -21.62 20.68
CA LYS A 43 -3.74 -21.06 21.90
C LYS A 43 -4.34 -19.71 22.28
N GLU A 44 -4.79 -18.93 21.31
CA GLU A 44 -5.46 -17.63 21.55
C GLU A 44 -6.95 -17.73 21.14
N GLY A 45 -7.81 -17.87 22.14
CA GLY A 45 -9.24 -18.16 21.94
C GLY A 45 -10.08 -17.01 21.37
N GLU A 46 -9.70 -15.75 21.61
CA GLU A 46 -10.42 -14.59 21.06
C GLU A 46 -10.15 -14.45 19.57
N LEU A 47 -8.90 -14.65 19.15
CA LEU A 47 -8.50 -14.63 17.74
C LEU A 47 -9.21 -15.76 16.97
N VAL A 48 -9.26 -16.95 17.55
CA VAL A 48 -9.98 -18.10 16.95
C VAL A 48 -11.44 -17.78 16.75
N LYS A 49 -12.13 -17.21 17.74
CA LYS A 49 -13.55 -16.83 17.62
C LYS A 49 -13.77 -15.78 16.53
N GLY A 50 -12.87 -14.82 16.41
CA GLY A 50 -12.95 -13.76 15.39
C GLY A 50 -12.78 -14.28 13.95
N PHE A 51 -11.88 -15.25 13.73
CA PHE A 51 -11.55 -15.75 12.38
C PHE A 51 -12.13 -17.12 12.04
N ALA A 52 -12.71 -17.85 13.00
CA ALA A 52 -13.22 -19.21 12.78
C ALA A 52 -14.12 -19.39 11.53
N PRO A 53 -15.00 -18.42 11.19
CA PRO A 53 -15.84 -18.55 10.00
C PRO A 53 -15.10 -18.30 8.68
N GLU A 54 -13.90 -17.72 8.72
CA GLU A 54 -13.17 -17.22 7.55
C GLU A 54 -11.87 -17.98 7.27
N VAL A 55 -11.56 -19.03 8.03
CA VAL A 55 -10.34 -19.82 7.86
C VAL A 55 -10.52 -20.88 6.77
N ALA A 56 -9.57 -20.94 5.83
CA ALA A 56 -9.46 -22.05 4.90
C ALA A 56 -8.52 -23.13 5.45
N TRP A 57 -8.93 -24.37 5.37
CA TRP A 57 -8.21 -25.51 5.94
C TRP A 57 -7.58 -26.39 4.87
N VAL A 58 -6.32 -26.76 5.06
CA VAL A 58 -5.61 -27.79 4.33
C VAL A 58 -5.69 -29.07 5.16
N THR A 59 -6.32 -30.09 4.60
CA THR A 59 -6.58 -31.38 5.27
C THR A 59 -5.79 -32.54 4.67
N GLU A 60 -5.19 -32.33 3.51
CA GLU A 60 -4.42 -33.34 2.78
C GLU A 60 -3.11 -32.74 2.26
N GLY A 61 -2.04 -33.50 2.30
CA GLY A 61 -0.74 -33.21 1.72
C GLY A 61 -0.34 -34.30 0.71
N GLY A 62 -0.20 -33.94 -0.57
CA GLY A 62 -0.10 -34.96 -1.63
C GLY A 62 -1.37 -35.81 -1.67
N ASN A 63 -1.25 -37.14 -1.49
CA ASN A 63 -2.37 -38.07 -1.51
C ASN A 63 -2.70 -38.63 -0.11
N LYS A 64 -2.26 -37.97 0.96
CA LYS A 64 -2.47 -38.44 2.34
C LYS A 64 -3.17 -37.38 3.17
N LYS A 65 -4.10 -37.82 4.00
CA LYS A 65 -4.68 -36.98 5.05
C LYS A 65 -3.59 -36.56 6.03
N LEU A 66 -3.65 -35.33 6.47
CA LEU A 66 -2.81 -34.83 7.55
C LEU A 66 -3.36 -35.31 8.90
N ASP A 67 -2.45 -35.65 9.81
CA ASP A 67 -2.82 -35.99 11.21
C ASP A 67 -3.44 -34.79 11.94
N GLU A 68 -2.94 -33.59 11.60
CA GLU A 68 -3.46 -32.32 12.04
C GLU A 68 -3.71 -31.43 10.83
N ARG A 69 -4.87 -30.79 10.75
CA ARG A 69 -5.18 -29.84 9.68
C ARG A 69 -4.40 -28.54 9.88
N LEU A 70 -4.04 -27.92 8.76
CA LEU A 70 -3.34 -26.66 8.73
C LEU A 70 -4.25 -25.57 8.18
N CYS A 71 -4.21 -24.38 8.74
CA CYS A 71 -4.93 -23.27 8.14
C CYS A 71 -4.03 -22.44 7.23
N ILE A 72 -4.55 -21.96 6.11
CA ILE A 72 -3.92 -20.91 5.33
C ILE A 72 -4.05 -19.63 6.16
N ARG A 73 -2.95 -18.95 6.44
CA ARG A 73 -2.93 -17.79 7.36
C ARG A 73 -3.98 -16.73 6.99
N PRO A 74 -4.91 -16.37 7.90
CA PRO A 74 -5.77 -15.21 7.76
C PRO A 74 -5.12 -13.94 8.30
N THR A 75 -4.12 -14.11 9.14
CA THR A 75 -3.21 -13.15 9.79
C THR A 75 -2.10 -13.93 10.50
N SER A 76 -1.05 -13.30 10.97
CA SER A 76 0.16 -13.99 11.44
C SER A 76 0.52 -13.77 12.92
N GLU A 77 -0.34 -13.17 13.75
CA GLU A 77 -0.09 -12.95 15.19
C GLU A 77 0.38 -14.24 15.88
N THR A 78 -0.30 -15.34 15.57
CA THR A 78 -0.04 -16.67 16.10
C THR A 78 1.38 -17.16 15.80
N VAL A 79 1.80 -17.04 14.54
CA VAL A 79 3.11 -17.51 14.09
C VAL A 79 4.23 -16.64 14.65
N PHE A 80 4.02 -15.33 14.67
CA PHE A 80 4.97 -14.40 15.29
C PHE A 80 5.12 -14.66 16.79
N SER A 81 4.00 -14.90 17.50
CA SER A 81 4.05 -15.18 18.93
C SER A 81 4.77 -16.48 19.24
N ASP A 82 4.57 -17.54 18.46
CA ASP A 82 5.30 -18.79 18.61
C ASP A 82 6.79 -18.63 18.34
N TYR A 83 7.16 -17.89 17.29
CA TYR A 83 8.54 -17.54 17.01
C TYR A 83 9.17 -16.70 18.13
N TYR A 84 8.47 -15.73 18.68
CA TYR A 84 8.97 -14.93 19.81
C TYR A 84 9.13 -15.74 21.07
N ALA A 85 8.26 -16.71 21.34
CA ALA A 85 8.40 -17.62 22.46
C ALA A 85 9.73 -18.41 22.43
N SER A 86 10.24 -18.68 21.22
CA SER A 86 11.51 -19.37 21.03
C SER A 86 12.74 -18.44 21.07
N THR A 87 12.61 -17.18 20.67
CA THR A 87 13.72 -16.28 20.37
C THR A 87 13.89 -15.09 21.34
N VAL A 88 12.87 -14.80 22.16
CA VAL A 88 12.93 -13.73 23.18
C VAL A 88 13.17 -14.36 24.53
N LYS A 89 14.36 -14.16 25.11
CA LYS A 89 14.77 -14.75 26.40
C LYS A 89 15.22 -13.72 27.42
N SER A 90 15.64 -12.55 26.96
CA SER A 90 16.20 -11.49 27.79
C SER A 90 15.73 -10.13 27.27
N TYR A 91 15.71 -9.12 28.15
CA TYR A 91 15.45 -7.73 27.76
C TYR A 91 16.36 -7.23 26.62
N ARG A 92 17.54 -7.86 26.46
CA ARG A 92 18.47 -7.54 25.34
C ARG A 92 17.98 -7.97 23.97
N ASP A 93 16.99 -8.87 23.92
CA ASP A 93 16.37 -9.33 22.68
C ASP A 93 15.26 -8.38 22.20
N LEU A 94 14.89 -7.40 23.02
CA LEU A 94 13.80 -6.44 22.83
C LEU A 94 14.34 -5.02 22.50
N PRO A 95 13.62 -4.22 21.71
CA PRO A 95 12.44 -4.62 20.94
C PRO A 95 12.79 -5.43 19.70
N LYS A 96 11.82 -6.23 19.21
CA LYS A 96 11.88 -6.77 17.84
C LYS A 96 10.83 -6.06 17.00
N LEU A 97 11.26 -5.43 15.93
CA LEU A 97 10.45 -4.61 15.04
C LEU A 97 10.40 -5.30 13.66
N TYR A 98 9.43 -6.20 13.51
CA TYR A 98 9.35 -7.02 12.29
C TYR A 98 8.10 -6.72 11.48
N ASN A 99 8.29 -6.74 10.17
CA ASN A 99 7.26 -6.58 9.15
C ASN A 99 7.35 -7.72 8.15
N GLN A 100 6.24 -8.13 7.55
CA GLN A 100 6.26 -8.98 6.37
C GLN A 100 5.30 -8.48 5.30
N TRP A 101 5.75 -8.60 4.05
CA TRP A 101 4.93 -8.44 2.86
C TRP A 101 4.51 -9.83 2.39
N CYS A 102 3.20 -10.07 2.32
CA CYS A 102 2.69 -11.39 1.99
C CYS A 102 1.25 -11.35 1.49
N SER A 103 0.71 -12.50 1.09
CA SER A 103 -0.72 -12.70 0.95
C SER A 103 -1.31 -13.37 2.18
N VAL A 104 -2.59 -13.11 2.41
CA VAL A 104 -3.44 -13.81 3.38
C VAL A 104 -4.74 -14.24 2.72
N LEU A 105 -5.40 -15.23 3.32
CA LEU A 105 -6.66 -15.74 2.82
C LEU A 105 -7.73 -15.69 3.91
N ARG A 106 -8.84 -15.03 3.60
CA ARG A 106 -10.06 -14.97 4.43
C ARG A 106 -11.24 -15.41 3.60
N TRP A 107 -11.97 -16.43 4.07
CA TRP A 107 -13.05 -17.04 3.29
C TRP A 107 -14.32 -16.19 3.32
N GLU A 108 -14.23 -15.01 2.72
CA GLU A 108 -15.33 -14.05 2.64
C GLU A 108 -16.50 -14.58 1.81
N LYS A 109 -17.71 -14.35 2.28
CA LYS A 109 -18.94 -14.72 1.55
C LYS A 109 -19.20 -13.79 0.38
N GLU A 110 -19.05 -12.49 0.60
CA GLU A 110 -19.21 -11.44 -0.42
C GLU A 110 -17.88 -10.78 -0.69
N THR A 111 -17.56 -10.64 -1.97
CA THR A 111 -16.29 -10.02 -2.40
C THR A 111 -16.54 -8.78 -3.23
N ARG A 112 -15.63 -7.79 -3.11
CA ARG A 112 -15.55 -6.59 -3.94
C ARG A 112 -14.10 -6.36 -4.32
N PRO A 113 -13.77 -6.12 -5.61
CA PRO A 113 -12.39 -5.89 -6.03
C PRO A 113 -11.67 -4.88 -5.13
N PHE A 114 -10.45 -5.21 -4.73
CA PHE A 114 -9.57 -4.48 -3.81
C PHE A 114 -10.12 -4.23 -2.41
N LEU A 115 -11.40 -3.98 -2.22
CA LEU A 115 -12.00 -3.62 -0.92
C LEU A 115 -12.19 -4.84 -0.01
N ARG A 116 -12.59 -5.97 -0.60
CA ARG A 116 -12.83 -7.23 0.11
C ARG A 116 -12.62 -8.41 -0.83
N SER A 117 -11.48 -9.05 -0.76
CA SER A 117 -11.12 -10.23 -1.55
C SER A 117 -10.83 -11.41 -0.64
N ARG A 118 -11.02 -12.64 -1.13
CA ARG A 118 -10.68 -13.85 -0.36
C ARG A 118 -9.18 -13.95 -0.14
N GLU A 119 -8.39 -13.75 -1.18
CA GLU A 119 -6.95 -13.57 -1.09
C GLU A 119 -6.62 -12.13 -1.43
N PHE A 120 -5.73 -11.53 -0.67
CA PHE A 120 -5.23 -10.19 -0.92
C PHE A 120 -3.77 -10.05 -0.47
N LEU A 121 -3.07 -9.15 -1.12
CA LEU A 121 -1.73 -8.74 -0.73
C LEU A 121 -1.82 -7.70 0.36
N TRP A 122 -0.92 -7.79 1.31
CA TRP A 122 -0.82 -6.83 2.39
C TRP A 122 0.58 -6.73 2.97
N GLN A 123 0.71 -5.86 3.91
CA GLN A 123 1.78 -5.79 4.86
C GLN A 123 1.19 -6.00 6.24
N GLU A 124 1.86 -6.76 7.06
CA GLU A 124 1.56 -6.90 8.48
C GLU A 124 2.84 -6.76 9.29
N GLY A 125 2.84 -5.84 10.24
CA GLY A 125 3.90 -5.69 11.21
C GLY A 125 3.50 -6.32 12.54
N HIS A 126 4.47 -6.95 13.19
CA HIS A 126 4.31 -7.57 14.48
C HIS A 126 5.52 -7.23 15.31
N THR A 127 5.33 -6.46 16.37
CA THR A 127 6.43 -6.00 17.21
C THR A 127 6.27 -6.44 18.65
N ILE A 128 7.38 -6.53 19.36
CA ILE A 128 7.42 -6.97 20.76
C ILE A 128 8.40 -6.09 21.55
N HIS A 129 7.96 -5.62 22.71
CA HIS A 129 8.59 -4.55 23.47
C HIS A 129 8.75 -4.90 24.96
N GLU A 130 9.74 -4.28 25.61
CA GLU A 130 9.99 -4.46 27.03
C GLU A 130 8.89 -3.80 27.86
N THR A 131 8.46 -2.58 27.49
CA THR A 131 7.51 -1.79 28.27
C THR A 131 6.21 -1.51 27.53
N LYS A 132 5.19 -1.17 28.32
CA LYS A 132 3.89 -0.75 27.79
C LYS A 132 4.01 0.52 26.96
N GLU A 133 4.76 1.48 27.48
CA GLU A 133 4.97 2.79 26.88
C GLU A 133 5.65 2.69 25.50
N GLU A 134 6.65 1.80 25.37
CA GLU A 134 7.29 1.52 24.08
C GLU A 134 6.29 0.95 23.08
N ALA A 135 5.47 -0.01 23.46
CA ALA A 135 4.48 -0.64 22.60
C ALA A 135 3.35 0.34 22.21
N GLU A 136 2.91 1.19 23.14
CA GLU A 136 1.93 2.25 22.84
C GLU A 136 2.49 3.28 21.86
N ALA A 137 3.73 3.71 22.07
CA ALA A 137 4.43 4.64 21.17
C ALA A 137 4.57 4.04 19.77
N GLU A 138 4.92 2.75 19.68
CA GLU A 138 5.00 2.03 18.40
C GLU A 138 3.64 1.96 17.70
N THR A 139 2.57 1.66 18.44
CA THR A 139 1.21 1.61 17.90
C THR A 139 0.81 2.95 17.24
N LEU A 140 1.14 4.07 17.87
CA LEU A 140 0.87 5.41 17.34
C LEU A 140 1.84 5.80 16.21
N ASN A 141 3.11 5.39 16.30
CA ASN A 141 4.09 5.64 15.25
C ASN A 141 3.64 5.03 13.91
N MET A 142 3.19 3.77 13.92
CA MET A 142 2.71 3.10 12.71
C MET A 142 1.43 3.73 12.16
N LEU A 143 0.53 4.16 13.03
CA LEU A 143 -0.67 4.90 12.62
C LEU A 143 -0.31 6.21 11.90
N ASN A 144 0.67 6.95 12.44
CA ASN A 144 1.16 8.19 11.84
C ASN A 144 1.84 7.95 10.48
N ILE A 145 2.60 6.85 10.32
CA ILE A 145 3.19 6.48 9.03
C ILE A 145 2.09 6.24 8.01
N TYR A 146 1.04 5.50 8.35
CA TYR A 146 -0.08 5.28 7.44
C TYR A 146 -0.79 6.58 7.08
N ASN A 147 -1.09 7.42 8.06
CA ASN A 147 -1.71 8.72 7.80
C ASN A 147 -0.86 9.59 6.88
N LYS A 148 0.45 9.68 7.13
CA LYS A 148 1.39 10.41 6.28
C LYS A 148 1.44 9.84 4.86
N PHE A 149 1.43 8.51 4.71
CA PHE A 149 1.39 7.86 3.41
C PHE A 149 0.12 8.21 2.62
N PHE A 150 -1.04 8.20 3.26
CA PHE A 150 -2.30 8.58 2.64
C PHE A 150 -2.27 10.05 2.17
N HIS A 151 -1.78 10.97 2.99
CA HIS A 151 -1.71 12.39 2.66
C HIS A 151 -0.67 12.67 1.56
N ASP A 152 0.57 12.27 1.80
CA ASP A 152 1.69 12.70 0.99
C ASP A 152 1.79 11.97 -0.36
N TYR A 153 1.40 10.69 -0.39
CA TYR A 153 1.57 9.84 -1.58
C TYR A 153 0.26 9.50 -2.29
N LEU A 154 -0.80 9.19 -1.55
CA LEU A 154 -2.09 8.89 -2.16
C LEU A 154 -2.94 10.14 -2.42
N ALA A 155 -2.52 11.31 -1.93
CA ALA A 155 -3.30 12.55 -1.99
C ALA A 155 -4.72 12.38 -1.42
N ILE A 156 -4.87 11.58 -0.36
CA ILE A 156 -6.15 11.27 0.28
C ILE A 156 -6.16 11.85 1.69
N PRO A 157 -7.05 12.80 2.00
CA PRO A 157 -7.33 13.20 3.37
C PRO A 157 -7.82 12.02 4.19
N SER A 158 -7.27 11.82 5.37
CA SER A 158 -7.66 10.71 6.25
C SER A 158 -7.74 11.16 7.71
N ILE A 159 -8.58 10.47 8.48
CA ILE A 159 -8.81 10.73 9.89
C ILE A 159 -8.25 9.56 10.70
N MET A 160 -7.47 9.87 11.70
CA MET A 160 -7.00 8.90 12.69
C MET A 160 -7.97 8.85 13.86
N GLY A 161 -8.27 7.65 14.34
CA GLY A 161 -9.17 7.46 15.47
C GLY A 161 -8.97 6.14 16.19
N ARG A 162 -9.46 6.07 17.42
CA ARG A 162 -9.55 4.82 18.19
C ARG A 162 -10.89 4.16 17.92
N LYS A 163 -10.88 2.88 17.60
CA LYS A 163 -12.10 2.07 17.43
C LYS A 163 -12.83 1.84 18.75
N THR A 164 -14.14 1.71 18.64
CA THR A 164 -14.99 1.32 19.76
C THR A 164 -14.67 -0.11 20.22
N GLU A 165 -15.06 -0.47 21.42
CA GLU A 165 -14.86 -1.82 21.96
C GLU A 165 -15.53 -2.92 21.09
N LYS A 166 -16.60 -2.57 20.39
CA LYS A 166 -17.34 -3.48 19.51
C LYS A 166 -16.60 -3.75 18.20
N GLU A 167 -15.81 -2.80 17.71
CA GLU A 167 -15.19 -2.83 16.39
C GLU A 167 -13.67 -3.04 16.42
N LYS A 168 -13.09 -3.07 17.62
CA LYS A 168 -11.66 -3.34 17.77
C LYS A 168 -11.30 -4.75 17.29
N PHE A 169 -10.05 -4.93 16.89
CA PHE A 169 -9.53 -6.23 16.49
C PHE A 169 -9.62 -7.25 17.64
N ALA A 170 -10.02 -8.49 17.32
CA ALA A 170 -10.14 -9.56 18.30
C ALA A 170 -8.78 -9.85 18.97
N GLY A 171 -8.75 -9.88 20.29
CA GLY A 171 -7.50 -10.04 21.08
C GLY A 171 -6.78 -8.73 21.40
N ALA A 172 -7.04 -7.62 20.71
CA ALA A 172 -6.44 -6.33 21.06
C ALA A 172 -7.06 -5.73 22.31
N GLU A 173 -6.24 -5.02 23.11
CA GLU A 173 -6.75 -4.15 24.16
C GLU A 173 -7.44 -2.93 23.54
N TYR A 174 -6.80 -2.34 22.53
CA TYR A 174 -7.39 -1.31 21.69
C TYR A 174 -6.81 -1.29 20.29
N THR A 175 -7.57 -0.73 19.37
CA THR A 175 -7.25 -0.59 17.94
C THR A 175 -7.38 0.85 17.53
N TYR A 176 -6.36 1.36 16.84
CA TYR A 176 -6.42 2.60 16.08
C TYR A 176 -6.62 2.31 14.60
N THR A 177 -7.19 3.29 13.91
CA THR A 177 -7.48 3.20 12.46
C THR A 177 -7.17 4.51 11.76
N VAL A 178 -6.80 4.40 10.49
CA VAL A 178 -6.81 5.49 9.52
C VAL A 178 -7.99 5.24 8.61
N GLU A 179 -8.91 6.19 8.51
CA GLU A 179 -10.11 6.10 7.69
C GLU A 179 -10.18 7.26 6.70
N ALA A 180 -10.51 6.94 5.45
CA ALA A 180 -10.69 7.89 4.38
C ALA A 180 -12.16 7.97 3.98
N LEU A 181 -12.65 9.17 3.68
CA LEU A 181 -14.01 9.39 3.20
C LEU A 181 -14.04 9.13 1.69
N MET A 182 -14.92 8.21 1.26
CA MET A 182 -15.13 7.94 -0.15
C MET A 182 -16.13 8.93 -0.74
N TYR A 183 -16.12 9.11 -2.06
CA TYR A 183 -16.99 10.05 -2.76
C TYR A 183 -18.50 9.85 -2.48
N ASN A 184 -18.90 8.63 -2.10
CA ASN A 184 -20.28 8.30 -1.73
C ASN A 184 -20.61 8.56 -0.25
N GLY A 185 -19.73 9.25 0.48
CA GLY A 185 -19.93 9.58 1.89
C GLY A 185 -19.68 8.44 2.88
N VAL A 186 -19.16 7.28 2.43
CA VAL A 186 -18.84 6.15 3.29
C VAL A 186 -17.39 6.23 3.74
N ALA A 187 -17.14 6.12 5.05
CA ALA A 187 -15.80 6.00 5.59
C ALA A 187 -15.24 4.60 5.32
N LEU A 188 -14.04 4.54 4.73
CA LEU A 188 -13.32 3.30 4.47
C LEU A 188 -12.15 3.17 5.43
N GLN A 189 -12.16 2.08 6.24
CA GLN A 189 -11.00 1.68 7.01
C GLN A 189 -9.85 1.31 6.07
N SER A 190 -8.76 2.05 6.16
CA SER A 190 -7.66 1.99 5.19
C SER A 190 -6.36 1.46 5.79
N GLY A 191 -6.16 1.61 7.10
CA GLY A 191 -5.03 1.06 7.85
C GLY A 191 -5.38 0.92 9.32
N THR A 192 -4.78 -0.06 10.00
CA THR A 192 -5.02 -0.31 11.43
C THR A 192 -3.73 -0.54 12.18
N SER A 193 -3.73 -0.14 13.45
CA SER A 193 -2.65 -0.40 14.40
C SER A 193 -3.25 -0.84 15.73
N HIS A 194 -2.78 -1.98 16.24
CA HIS A 194 -3.34 -2.68 17.39
C HIS A 194 -2.33 -2.74 18.53
N PHE A 195 -2.80 -2.43 19.73
CA PHE A 195 -2.07 -2.68 20.96
C PHE A 195 -2.66 -3.91 21.65
N PHE A 196 -1.85 -4.94 21.85
CA PHE A 196 -2.28 -6.19 22.48
C PHE A 196 -2.00 -6.27 23.97
N GLY A 197 -1.21 -5.33 24.51
CA GLY A 197 -0.71 -5.47 25.86
C GLY A 197 0.12 -6.75 26.00
N GLN A 198 -0.15 -7.53 27.04
CA GLN A 198 0.49 -8.81 27.31
C GLN A 198 -0.36 -10.03 26.99
N LYS A 199 -1.50 -9.88 26.29
CA LYS A 199 -2.45 -11.00 26.06
C LYS A 199 -1.82 -12.14 25.29
N PHE A 200 -1.23 -11.82 24.12
CA PHE A 200 -0.56 -12.83 23.27
C PHE A 200 0.68 -13.38 23.96
N SER A 201 1.47 -12.54 24.62
CA SER A 201 2.65 -12.98 25.34
C SER A 201 2.32 -14.01 26.42
N LYS A 202 1.21 -13.83 27.15
CA LYS A 202 0.73 -14.77 28.16
C LYS A 202 0.15 -16.04 27.51
N ALA A 203 -0.63 -15.92 26.45
CA ALA A 203 -1.25 -17.07 25.76
C ALA A 203 -0.20 -18.00 25.12
N TYR A 204 0.89 -17.45 24.62
CA TYR A 204 2.00 -18.20 23.98
C TYR A 204 3.19 -18.43 24.92
N ASP A 205 3.06 -18.07 26.20
CA ASP A 205 4.11 -18.21 27.24
C ASP A 205 5.45 -17.56 26.85
N ILE A 206 5.39 -16.36 26.23
CA ILE A 206 6.57 -15.60 25.85
C ILE A 206 7.12 -14.92 27.10
N LYS A 207 8.16 -15.51 27.68
CA LYS A 207 8.82 -14.98 28.90
C LYS A 207 10.24 -14.55 28.61
N TYR A 208 10.65 -13.46 29.22
CA TYR A 208 12.02 -12.98 29.15
C TYR A 208 12.52 -12.58 30.53
N LEU A 209 13.84 -12.60 30.73
CA LEU A 209 14.49 -12.06 31.92
C LEU A 209 14.58 -10.53 31.77
N ASN A 210 13.89 -9.81 32.63
CA ASN A 210 13.95 -8.35 32.70
C ASN A 210 15.28 -7.86 33.30
N ARG A 211 15.46 -6.54 33.42
CA ARG A 211 16.69 -5.90 33.95
C ARG A 211 16.99 -6.25 35.39
N GLU A 212 15.99 -6.73 36.13
CA GLU A 212 16.12 -7.19 37.54
C GLU A 212 16.34 -8.71 37.63
N ASN A 213 16.59 -9.41 36.54
CA ASN A 213 16.68 -10.88 36.44
C ASN A 213 15.40 -11.62 36.90
N LYS A 214 14.23 -10.99 36.74
CA LYS A 214 12.92 -11.62 36.99
C LYS A 214 12.27 -11.97 35.66
N LEU A 215 11.52 -13.07 35.63
CA LEU A 215 10.69 -13.43 34.47
C LEU A 215 9.52 -12.48 34.34
N ASP A 216 9.33 -11.95 33.13
CA ASP A 216 8.23 -11.06 32.79
C ASP A 216 7.68 -11.36 31.40
N TYR A 217 6.53 -10.81 31.06
CA TYR A 217 5.88 -10.93 29.77
C TYR A 217 6.05 -9.62 28.99
N PRO A 218 6.53 -9.66 27.74
CA PRO A 218 6.65 -8.47 26.91
C PRO A 218 5.30 -7.99 26.37
N TYR A 219 5.27 -6.77 25.86
CA TYR A 219 4.12 -6.13 25.23
C TYR A 219 4.19 -6.28 23.72
N GLN A 220 3.06 -6.53 23.08
CA GLN A 220 3.00 -6.75 21.64
C GLN A 220 2.07 -5.78 20.92
N THR A 221 2.42 -5.50 19.66
CA THR A 221 1.60 -4.73 18.72
C THR A 221 1.48 -5.46 17.41
N SER A 222 0.43 -5.17 16.65
CA SER A 222 0.41 -5.46 15.21
C SER A 222 -0.23 -4.31 14.44
N TRP A 223 0.13 -4.18 13.17
CA TRP A 223 -0.33 -3.11 12.32
C TRP A 223 -0.28 -3.55 10.85
N GLY A 224 -1.23 -3.06 10.06
CA GLY A 224 -1.35 -3.55 8.69
C GLY A 224 -2.15 -2.65 7.75
N VAL A 225 -1.76 -2.71 6.48
CA VAL A 225 -2.47 -2.17 5.32
C VAL A 225 -2.44 -3.19 4.18
N SER A 226 -3.42 -3.13 3.32
CA SER A 226 -3.60 -4.10 2.22
C SER A 226 -3.83 -3.41 0.88
N THR A 227 -4.00 -4.20 -0.16
CA THR A 227 -4.46 -3.72 -1.48
C THR A 227 -5.80 -2.97 -1.42
N ARG A 228 -6.48 -2.89 -0.26
CA ARG A 228 -7.61 -1.99 -0.04
C ARG A 228 -7.23 -0.51 -0.27
N MET A 229 -5.97 -0.13 -0.07
CA MET A 229 -5.48 1.21 -0.41
C MET A 229 -5.65 1.54 -1.90
N MET A 230 -5.51 0.55 -2.79
CA MET A 230 -5.80 0.73 -4.22
C MET A 230 -7.29 1.00 -4.46
N GLY A 231 -8.16 0.30 -3.73
CA GLY A 231 -9.60 0.57 -3.76
C GLY A 231 -9.92 1.99 -3.29
N ALA A 232 -9.31 2.45 -2.19
CA ALA A 232 -9.46 3.83 -1.71
C ALA A 232 -9.01 4.84 -2.76
N LEU A 233 -7.83 4.64 -3.35
CA LEU A 233 -7.28 5.49 -4.40
C LEU A 233 -8.24 5.64 -5.60
N ILE A 234 -8.78 4.52 -6.08
CA ILE A 234 -9.74 4.49 -7.18
C ILE A 234 -11.03 5.24 -6.80
N MET A 235 -11.59 4.95 -5.62
CA MET A 235 -12.86 5.53 -5.18
C MET A 235 -12.78 7.02 -4.84
N VAL A 236 -11.61 7.54 -4.50
CA VAL A 236 -11.43 8.98 -4.19
C VAL A 236 -11.14 9.80 -5.44
N HIS A 237 -10.31 9.29 -6.35
CA HIS A 237 -9.75 10.13 -7.41
C HIS A 237 -10.24 9.82 -8.82
N SER A 238 -10.64 8.56 -9.10
CA SER A 238 -10.99 8.15 -10.48
C SER A 238 -12.31 8.76 -10.94
N ASP A 239 -12.43 8.90 -12.26
CA ASP A 239 -13.60 9.46 -12.93
C ASP A 239 -14.16 8.49 -14.01
N ASP A 240 -15.15 8.93 -14.77
CA ASP A 240 -15.80 8.13 -15.83
C ASP A 240 -14.87 7.82 -17.01
N TYR A 241 -13.71 8.47 -17.11
CA TYR A 241 -12.71 8.26 -18.17
C TYR A 241 -11.63 7.25 -17.78
N GLY A 242 -11.53 6.90 -16.48
CA GLY A 242 -10.57 5.93 -15.99
C GLY A 242 -9.90 6.32 -14.69
N LEU A 243 -8.68 5.81 -14.48
CA LEU A 243 -7.89 6.12 -13.30
C LEU A 243 -7.42 7.59 -13.31
N VAL A 244 -7.33 8.17 -12.12
CA VAL A 244 -6.60 9.43 -11.87
C VAL A 244 -5.58 9.14 -10.78
N LEU A 245 -4.32 9.06 -11.16
CA LEU A 245 -3.25 8.64 -10.24
C LEU A 245 -2.47 9.85 -9.71
N PRO A 246 -2.28 9.94 -8.38
CA PRO A 246 -1.34 10.90 -7.81
C PRO A 246 0.07 10.65 -8.38
N PRO A 247 0.78 11.68 -8.82
CA PRO A 247 2.11 11.52 -9.43
C PRO A 247 3.13 10.74 -8.59
N ARG A 248 3.04 10.82 -7.26
CA ARG A 248 3.98 10.14 -6.35
C ARG A 248 3.78 8.63 -6.29
N ILE A 249 2.66 8.11 -6.81
CA ILE A 249 2.33 6.68 -6.85
C ILE A 249 2.21 6.14 -8.28
N ALA A 250 2.00 7.01 -9.26
CA ALA A 250 1.85 6.61 -10.66
C ALA A 250 3.08 5.84 -11.16
N PRO A 251 2.90 4.64 -11.75
CA PRO A 251 4.00 3.85 -12.33
C PRO A 251 4.69 4.58 -13.48
N ASN A 252 3.91 5.25 -14.32
CA ASN A 252 4.37 6.17 -15.36
C ASN A 252 3.79 7.55 -15.05
N LYS A 253 4.65 8.54 -14.90
CA LYS A 253 4.23 9.92 -14.61
C LYS A 253 3.91 10.70 -15.87
N VAL A 254 4.60 10.33 -16.96
CA VAL A 254 4.51 11.03 -18.25
C VAL A 254 4.38 10.04 -19.39
N VAL A 255 3.45 10.30 -20.30
CA VAL A 255 3.43 9.70 -21.62
C VAL A 255 3.66 10.76 -22.69
N ILE A 256 4.56 10.50 -23.60
CA ILE A 256 4.83 11.36 -24.77
C ILE A 256 4.12 10.74 -25.96
N ILE A 257 3.25 11.49 -26.62
CA ILE A 257 2.47 11.02 -27.75
C ILE A 257 2.81 11.83 -29.00
N PRO A 258 3.65 11.27 -29.87
CA PRO A 258 3.84 11.82 -31.21
C PRO A 258 2.53 11.72 -32.02
N ILE A 259 2.09 12.83 -32.61
CA ILE A 259 0.85 12.86 -33.42
C ILE A 259 1.10 12.26 -34.81
N SER A 260 2.37 12.28 -35.27
CA SER A 260 2.81 11.69 -36.54
C SER A 260 4.18 11.04 -36.41
N ASN A 261 4.53 10.17 -37.35
CA ASN A 261 5.85 9.56 -37.45
C ASN A 261 6.87 10.44 -38.21
N ASP A 262 6.65 11.75 -38.23
CA ASP A 262 7.60 12.70 -38.82
C ASP A 262 8.92 12.68 -38.03
N LEU A 263 10.05 12.73 -38.74
CA LEU A 263 11.39 12.61 -38.14
C LEU A 263 11.65 13.67 -37.09
N GLU A 264 11.18 14.89 -37.31
CA GLU A 264 11.37 16.00 -36.37
C GLU A 264 10.54 15.79 -35.10
N VAL A 265 9.28 15.34 -35.24
CA VAL A 265 8.39 15.00 -34.11
C VAL A 265 9.00 13.87 -33.27
N MET A 266 9.44 12.79 -33.93
CA MET A 266 10.06 11.66 -33.23
C MET A 266 11.39 12.01 -32.59
N SER A 267 12.20 12.87 -33.23
CA SER A 267 13.46 13.36 -32.65
C SER A 267 13.21 14.12 -31.34
N MET A 268 12.23 15.03 -31.34
CA MET A 268 11.87 15.79 -30.15
C MET A 268 11.28 14.90 -29.05
N ALA A 269 10.44 13.94 -29.40
CA ALA A 269 9.87 12.99 -28.42
C ALA A 269 10.97 12.19 -27.73
N ASN A 270 11.98 11.71 -28.46
CA ASN A 270 13.11 11.00 -27.88
C ASN A 270 14.00 11.92 -27.01
N ASP A 271 14.28 13.14 -27.43
CA ASP A 271 15.03 14.11 -26.63
C ASP A 271 14.34 14.39 -25.27
N TYR A 272 13.03 14.57 -25.31
CA TYR A 272 12.25 14.77 -24.06
C TYR A 272 12.23 13.51 -23.18
N LEU A 273 12.07 12.33 -23.77
CA LEU A 273 12.13 11.08 -23.02
C LEU A 273 13.47 10.92 -22.29
N ASP A 274 14.58 11.17 -23.00
CA ASP A 274 15.92 11.04 -22.44
C ASP A 274 16.17 12.06 -21.31
N LYS A 275 15.71 13.30 -21.48
CA LYS A 275 15.79 14.35 -20.46
C LYS A 275 15.01 13.97 -19.21
N LEU A 276 13.76 13.51 -19.36
CA LEU A 276 12.89 13.11 -18.25
C LEU A 276 13.48 11.91 -17.50
N LYS A 277 13.90 10.87 -18.22
CA LYS A 277 14.52 9.67 -17.60
C LYS A 277 15.81 9.98 -16.86
N LYS A 278 16.65 10.85 -17.40
CA LYS A 278 17.89 11.27 -16.73
C LYS A 278 17.64 11.91 -15.38
N GLU A 279 16.52 12.58 -15.23
CA GLU A 279 16.08 13.21 -13.97
C GLU A 279 15.19 12.30 -13.10
N GLY A 280 15.11 11.00 -13.41
CA GLY A 280 14.36 10.01 -12.63
C GLY A 280 12.85 10.13 -12.74
N ILE A 281 12.33 10.76 -13.80
CA ILE A 281 10.89 10.83 -14.08
C ILE A 281 10.52 9.65 -14.95
N GLU A 282 9.64 8.77 -14.45
CA GLU A 282 9.14 7.60 -15.16
C GLU A 282 8.27 8.05 -16.35
N ALA A 283 8.80 7.89 -17.56
CA ALA A 283 8.18 8.31 -18.81
C ALA A 283 8.36 7.27 -19.92
N TYR A 284 7.44 7.27 -20.88
CA TYR A 284 7.57 6.50 -22.11
C TYR A 284 6.97 7.23 -23.30
N ILE A 285 7.32 6.79 -24.53
CA ILE A 285 6.70 7.24 -25.77
C ILE A 285 5.68 6.20 -26.21
N ASP A 286 4.46 6.64 -26.55
CA ASP A 286 3.51 5.80 -27.27
C ASP A 286 3.68 6.03 -28.76
N ASP A 287 4.55 5.23 -29.37
CA ASP A 287 4.85 5.20 -30.81
C ASP A 287 4.02 4.16 -31.57
N SER A 288 3.00 3.57 -30.92
CA SER A 288 2.12 2.60 -31.56
C SER A 288 1.43 3.18 -32.80
N GLU A 289 0.96 2.30 -33.72
CA GLU A 289 0.24 2.70 -34.94
C GLU A 289 -1.23 3.13 -34.70
N LYS A 290 -1.65 3.21 -33.42
CA LYS A 290 -3.00 3.66 -33.04
C LYS A 290 -3.18 5.15 -33.37
N SER A 291 -4.44 5.55 -33.63
CA SER A 291 -4.75 6.97 -33.83
C SER A 291 -4.45 7.80 -32.59
N PRO A 292 -4.09 9.10 -32.74
CA PRO A 292 -3.82 9.97 -31.59
C PRO A 292 -4.97 9.99 -30.56
N GLY A 293 -6.22 10.07 -31.01
CA GLY A 293 -7.38 10.05 -30.12
C GLY A 293 -7.49 8.76 -29.29
N TYR A 294 -7.11 7.62 -29.87
CA TYR A 294 -7.07 6.35 -29.12
C TYR A 294 -5.96 6.36 -28.07
N LYS A 295 -4.76 6.83 -28.42
CA LYS A 295 -3.64 6.96 -27.46
C LYS A 295 -4.00 7.89 -26.31
N PHE A 296 -4.70 9.00 -26.59
CA PHE A 296 -5.17 9.93 -25.55
C PHE A 296 -6.15 9.25 -24.58
N ALA A 297 -7.14 8.53 -25.12
CA ALA A 297 -8.09 7.79 -24.31
C ALA A 297 -7.43 6.69 -23.48
N GLU A 298 -6.47 5.95 -24.05
CA GLU A 298 -5.72 4.92 -23.32
C GLU A 298 -4.90 5.51 -22.19
N ALA A 299 -4.23 6.66 -22.40
CA ALA A 299 -3.51 7.36 -21.35
C ALA A 299 -4.44 7.84 -20.22
N GLU A 300 -5.66 8.27 -20.55
CA GLU A 300 -6.70 8.65 -19.58
C GLU A 300 -7.18 7.44 -18.79
N VAL A 301 -7.47 6.32 -19.44
CA VAL A 301 -7.88 5.07 -18.76
C VAL A 301 -6.81 4.60 -17.78
N LEU A 302 -5.53 4.67 -18.17
CA LEU A 302 -4.39 4.29 -17.33
C LEU A 302 -4.09 5.29 -16.21
N GLY A 303 -4.66 6.48 -16.26
CA GLY A 303 -4.49 7.50 -15.22
C GLY A 303 -3.11 8.15 -15.20
N ILE A 304 -2.43 8.23 -16.34
CA ILE A 304 -1.08 8.81 -16.43
C ILE A 304 -1.17 10.31 -16.15
N PRO A 305 -0.47 10.83 -15.12
CA PRO A 305 -0.65 12.21 -14.66
C PRO A 305 -0.45 13.28 -15.72
N VAL A 306 0.56 13.13 -16.57
CA VAL A 306 0.90 14.12 -17.61
C VAL A 306 1.01 13.44 -18.97
N ARG A 307 0.39 14.03 -19.97
CA ARG A 307 0.54 13.67 -21.38
C ARG A 307 1.21 14.82 -22.12
N ILE A 308 2.25 14.53 -22.88
CA ILE A 308 2.92 15.46 -23.79
C ILE A 308 2.49 15.14 -25.21
N GLU A 309 1.79 16.04 -25.88
CA GLU A 309 1.37 15.92 -27.27
C GLU A 309 2.34 16.70 -28.16
N ILE A 310 2.90 16.04 -29.19
CA ILE A 310 3.86 16.66 -30.11
C ILE A 310 3.35 16.47 -31.55
N GLY A 311 2.85 17.56 -32.14
CA GLY A 311 2.38 17.60 -33.52
C GLY A 311 3.34 18.36 -34.43
N LYS A 312 3.35 18.04 -35.73
CA LYS A 312 4.18 18.75 -36.70
C LYS A 312 3.86 20.25 -36.79
N ARG A 313 2.56 20.60 -36.81
CA ARG A 313 2.10 22.01 -36.85
C ARG A 313 2.48 22.76 -35.60
N ASP A 314 2.50 22.07 -34.45
CA ASP A 314 2.87 22.66 -33.17
C ASP A 314 4.36 23.00 -33.17
N LEU A 315 5.20 22.10 -33.72
CA LEU A 315 6.64 22.34 -33.89
C LEU A 315 6.94 23.49 -34.85
N GLU A 316 6.19 23.64 -35.94
CA GLU A 316 6.30 24.78 -36.85
C GLU A 316 6.04 26.11 -36.12
N ASN A 317 5.23 26.09 -35.05
CA ASN A 317 4.94 27.23 -34.17
C ASN A 317 5.86 27.28 -32.94
N ASN A 318 6.84 26.39 -32.83
CA ASN A 318 7.74 26.23 -31.67
C ASN A 318 6.99 25.97 -30.35
N VAL A 319 5.88 25.22 -30.37
CA VAL A 319 5.13 24.84 -29.18
C VAL A 319 4.90 23.33 -29.12
N ILE A 320 4.62 22.83 -27.92
CA ILE A 320 4.07 21.51 -27.63
C ILE A 320 2.93 21.64 -26.63
N THR A 321 2.11 20.62 -26.48
CA THR A 321 0.98 20.65 -25.54
C THR A 321 1.23 19.71 -24.38
N LEU A 322 1.14 20.24 -23.15
CA LEU A 322 1.06 19.48 -21.90
C LEU A 322 -0.41 19.33 -21.51
N VAL A 323 -0.80 18.13 -21.10
CA VAL A 323 -2.17 17.84 -20.67
C VAL A 323 -2.14 17.17 -19.29
N ARG A 324 -2.87 17.73 -18.35
CA ARG A 324 -3.09 17.16 -17.01
C ARG A 324 -4.19 16.09 -17.08
N ARG A 325 -3.97 14.93 -16.44
CA ARG A 325 -5.01 13.90 -16.35
C ARG A 325 -6.15 14.28 -15.42
N ASP A 326 -5.83 14.92 -14.31
CA ASP A 326 -6.77 15.19 -13.22
C ASP A 326 -7.83 16.25 -13.53
N THR A 327 -7.50 17.24 -14.37
CA THR A 327 -8.42 18.30 -14.83
C THR A 327 -8.70 18.23 -16.32
N ARG A 328 -7.89 17.48 -17.07
CA ARG A 328 -7.84 17.42 -18.54
C ARG A 328 -7.52 18.79 -19.19
N GLU A 329 -6.99 19.71 -18.41
CA GLU A 329 -6.55 21.00 -18.90
C GLU A 329 -5.35 20.83 -19.85
N LYS A 330 -5.38 21.56 -20.96
CA LYS A 330 -4.31 21.63 -21.96
C LYS A 330 -3.58 22.96 -21.83
N ARG A 331 -2.25 22.89 -21.83
CA ARG A 331 -1.37 24.05 -21.81
C ARG A 331 -0.32 23.93 -22.88
N GLU A 332 -0.25 24.92 -23.78
CA GLU A 332 0.86 25.06 -24.73
C GLU A 332 2.07 25.64 -24.01
N ILE A 333 3.24 25.07 -24.30
CA ILE A 333 4.54 25.61 -23.87
C ILE A 333 5.47 25.69 -25.06
N PHE A 334 6.45 26.61 -25.00
CA PHE A 334 7.43 26.71 -26.06
C PHE A 334 8.45 25.59 -26.03
N THR A 335 8.90 25.12 -27.19
CA THR A 335 9.87 24.03 -27.35
C THR A 335 11.27 24.35 -26.79
N ASN A 336 11.59 25.64 -26.58
CA ASN A 336 12.84 26.10 -26.01
C ASN A 336 12.83 26.24 -24.48
N THR A 337 11.73 25.89 -23.80
CA THR A 337 11.68 25.85 -22.33
C THR A 337 12.34 24.58 -21.79
N ASP A 338 12.64 24.59 -20.50
CA ASP A 338 13.12 23.41 -19.81
C ASP A 338 11.94 22.46 -19.50
N ILE A 339 11.73 21.48 -20.37
CA ILE A 339 10.65 20.49 -20.24
C ILE A 339 10.68 19.76 -18.89
N VAL A 340 11.87 19.48 -18.35
CA VAL A 340 12.01 18.79 -17.05
C VAL A 340 11.47 19.67 -15.93
N HIS A 341 11.81 20.95 -15.95
CA HIS A 341 11.34 21.94 -14.97
C HIS A 341 9.81 22.07 -15.05
N ASP A 342 9.26 22.27 -16.25
CA ASP A 342 7.82 22.43 -16.48
C ASP A 342 7.04 21.19 -16.01
N VAL A 343 7.54 19.98 -16.33
CA VAL A 343 6.92 18.71 -15.90
C VAL A 343 7.02 18.54 -14.38
N LYS A 344 8.15 18.83 -13.74
CA LYS A 344 8.28 18.73 -12.28
C LYS A 344 7.28 19.61 -11.55
N ILE A 345 7.14 20.86 -11.96
CA ILE A 345 6.15 21.79 -11.39
C ILE A 345 4.74 21.22 -11.58
N LEU A 346 4.42 20.78 -12.80
CA LEU A 346 3.09 20.26 -13.11
C LEU A 346 2.74 19.05 -12.29
N LEU A 347 3.67 18.11 -12.08
CA LEU A 347 3.47 16.93 -11.24
C LEU A 347 3.23 17.30 -9.77
N GLU A 348 3.97 18.27 -9.21
CA GLU A 348 3.74 18.73 -7.83
C GLU A 348 2.40 19.49 -7.71
N ASP A 349 2.01 20.29 -8.69
CA ASP A 349 0.70 20.93 -8.72
C ASP A 349 -0.43 19.90 -8.78
N ILE A 350 -0.32 18.87 -9.63
CA ILE A 350 -1.30 17.78 -9.70
C ILE A 350 -1.42 17.09 -8.33
N GLN A 351 -0.30 16.73 -7.70
CA GLN A 351 -0.30 16.06 -6.39
C GLN A 351 -1.03 16.88 -5.33
N ARG A 352 -0.73 18.19 -5.25
CA ARG A 352 -1.38 19.12 -4.32
C ARG A 352 -2.86 19.28 -4.62
N ASP A 353 -3.21 19.59 -5.88
CA ASP A 353 -4.57 19.87 -6.28
C ASP A 353 -5.49 18.66 -6.14
N MET A 354 -4.96 17.44 -6.31
CA MET A 354 -5.71 16.19 -6.03
C MET A 354 -6.05 16.07 -4.55
N TYR A 355 -5.11 16.39 -3.66
CA TYR A 355 -5.36 16.39 -2.22
C TYR A 355 -6.40 17.44 -1.83
N ASP A 356 -6.26 18.66 -2.34
CA ASP A 356 -7.17 19.78 -2.03
C ASP A 356 -8.62 19.52 -2.52
N ARG A 357 -8.78 18.81 -3.64
CA ARG A 357 -10.11 18.39 -4.13
C ARG A 357 -10.73 17.25 -3.31
N ALA A 358 -9.92 16.43 -2.70
CA ALA A 358 -10.38 15.32 -1.88
C ALA A 358 -10.69 15.73 -0.43
N LEU A 359 -10.24 16.92 0.02
CA LEU A 359 -10.46 17.47 1.35
C LEU A 359 -11.89 18.02 1.49
#